data_b4b7f123bff629ea20bd8248a582fa22
#
_entry.id   b4b7f123bff629ea20bd8248a582fa22
#
_cell.length_a   1.000
_cell.length_b   1.000
_cell.length_c   1.000
_cell.angle_alpha   90.00
_cell.angle_beta   90.00
_cell.angle_gamma   90.00
#
_symmetry.space_group_name_H-M   'P 1'
#
loop_
_entity.id
_entity.type
_entity.pdbx_description
1 polymer ?
#
loop_
_entity_poly.entity_id
_entity_poly.type
_entity_poly.pdbx_seq_one_letter_code
_entity_poly.pdbx_strand_id
1 'polypeptide(L)'
;MKYEMNFDKNFEPMILALRDFKARVKKSEHKTLKICVERNNGYNYVYDLDIFASDEKALKEENYKMAERLIKSVLWVVGGYKIYLFGDDYVYNRISADYSESGARAFDYNFMADVYESKFEVISVSDIKNFPEEKSCSLAIGGHLDGCRIGFDAGGSDRKVSAVIDGKVVYSEEVVWFPKINSDYKYHYEGIKQAMLTAASKMPRVDAIGVSSAGIYIDNKIMVASLFLKVPKDDFKNHVRTMYTDIAKEIVAPIEVANDGDVTALAGAIDIGDNGILGIAMGTSEAGGYINTSGTLNGWLSELAFVPVDYNENAMVDEWSGDYGCGVKYFSQDGVIKLAEYSGYKFDENLSPAEKLKVVQKMMADGDERAAKIYEDIGTYLGYSVAYYSEFYDIKHLLLLGRVTSGKGGEIVLERAKEVLALEFPEYKNVSIEMPDENSRRVGQSIAAASLTDIKK
;
A
#
# COMPACT_ATOMS: atom_id res chain seq x y z
N MET A 1 -5.36 20.80 -14.51
CA MET A 1 -5.81 20.90 -13.08
C MET A 1 -6.64 22.17 -12.91
N LYS A 2 -7.76 22.09 -12.18
CA LYS A 2 -8.54 23.26 -11.76
C LYS A 2 -8.02 23.87 -10.46
N TYR A 3 -7.32 23.07 -9.65
CA TYR A 3 -6.59 23.55 -8.49
C TYR A 3 -5.12 23.75 -8.84
N GLU A 4 -4.64 24.99 -8.71
CA GLU A 4 -3.21 25.27 -8.85
C GLU A 4 -2.49 24.89 -7.54
N MET A 5 -1.32 24.26 -7.70
CA MET A 5 -0.43 23.99 -6.57
C MET A 5 0.13 25.31 -6.02
N ASN A 6 0.25 25.43 -4.70
CA ASN A 6 0.89 26.59 -4.09
C ASN A 6 2.40 26.59 -4.38
N PHE A 7 3.06 25.45 -4.23
CA PHE A 7 4.52 25.35 -4.29
C PHE A 7 5.02 24.41 -5.40
N ASP A 8 4.42 23.23 -5.58
CA ASP A 8 4.84 22.26 -6.59
C ASP A 8 4.14 22.53 -7.93
N LYS A 9 4.59 23.57 -8.62
CA LYS A 9 3.99 24.03 -9.90
C LYS A 9 4.14 23.04 -11.05
N ASN A 10 5.02 22.05 -10.91
CA ASN A 10 5.31 21.08 -11.95
C ASN A 10 4.60 19.73 -11.74
N PHE A 11 3.77 19.60 -10.71
CA PHE A 11 2.99 18.40 -10.47
C PHE A 11 2.04 18.11 -11.63
N GLU A 12 2.19 16.93 -12.23
CA GLU A 12 1.35 16.41 -13.30
C GLU A 12 0.60 15.17 -12.81
N PRO A 13 -0.64 15.31 -12.31
CA PRO A 13 -1.37 14.18 -11.76
C PRO A 13 -1.49 13.03 -12.75
N MET A 14 -1.10 11.83 -12.33
CA MET A 14 -1.15 10.62 -13.17
C MET A 14 -2.55 10.38 -13.76
N ILE A 15 -3.61 10.64 -12.99
CA ILE A 15 -5.01 10.50 -13.45
C ILE A 15 -5.34 11.45 -14.60
N LEU A 16 -4.83 12.68 -14.59
CA LEU A 16 -5.09 13.62 -15.67
C LEU A 16 -4.32 13.25 -16.93
N ALA A 17 -3.07 12.83 -16.80
CA ALA A 17 -2.27 12.32 -17.91
C ALA A 17 -2.95 11.10 -18.55
N LEU A 18 -3.43 10.15 -17.74
CA LEU A 18 -4.17 8.96 -18.21
C LEU A 18 -5.47 9.34 -18.93
N ARG A 19 -6.26 10.26 -18.39
CA ARG A 19 -7.53 10.70 -19.00
C ARG A 19 -7.29 11.45 -20.31
N ASP A 20 -6.29 12.31 -20.37
CA ASP A 20 -5.93 13.00 -21.61
C ASP A 20 -5.48 12.00 -22.68
N PHE A 21 -4.60 11.07 -22.30
CA PHE A 21 -4.16 9.99 -23.19
C PHE A 21 -5.36 9.19 -23.72
N LYS A 22 -6.22 8.65 -22.84
CA LYS A 22 -7.45 7.90 -23.22
C LYS A 22 -8.35 8.73 -24.16
N ALA A 23 -8.52 10.04 -23.87
CA ALA A 23 -9.36 10.92 -24.68
C ALA A 23 -8.80 11.19 -26.08
N ARG A 24 -7.48 11.29 -26.23
CA ARG A 24 -6.80 11.48 -27.54
C ARG A 24 -6.79 10.17 -28.34
N VAL A 25 -6.49 9.05 -27.70
CA VAL A 25 -6.52 7.72 -28.31
C VAL A 25 -7.91 7.43 -28.88
N LYS A 26 -8.98 7.69 -28.12
CA LYS A 26 -10.36 7.45 -28.56
C LYS A 26 -10.77 8.25 -29.81
N LYS A 27 -10.10 9.37 -30.10
CA LYS A 27 -10.33 10.21 -31.30
C LYS A 27 -9.48 9.81 -32.49
N SER A 28 -8.60 8.84 -32.33
CA SER A 28 -7.65 8.37 -33.32
C SER A 28 -7.89 6.90 -33.67
N GLU A 29 -7.25 6.42 -34.73
CA GLU A 29 -7.17 4.97 -34.94
C GLU A 29 -6.43 4.34 -33.77
N HIS A 30 -7.04 3.34 -33.17
CA HIS A 30 -6.53 2.73 -31.94
C HIS A 30 -6.70 1.23 -31.92
N LYS A 31 -5.96 0.59 -31.02
CA LYS A 31 -6.01 -0.83 -30.71
C LYS A 31 -5.90 -1.02 -29.20
N THR A 32 -6.30 -2.18 -28.70
CA THR A 32 -6.21 -2.48 -27.29
C THR A 32 -4.92 -3.21 -26.97
N LEU A 33 -4.12 -2.64 -26.05
CA LEU A 33 -3.05 -3.33 -25.35
C LEU A 33 -3.64 -4.03 -24.13
N LYS A 34 -3.54 -5.35 -24.07
CA LYS A 34 -3.93 -6.12 -22.89
C LYS A 34 -2.72 -6.36 -22.01
N ILE A 35 -2.86 -6.05 -20.73
CA ILE A 35 -1.84 -6.20 -19.70
C ILE A 35 -2.40 -7.18 -18.67
N CYS A 36 -1.66 -8.24 -18.33
CA CYS A 36 -2.00 -9.11 -17.24
C CYS A 36 -0.79 -9.26 -16.31
N VAL A 37 -1.00 -9.10 -15.01
CA VAL A 37 0.01 -9.36 -13.99
C VAL A 37 -0.40 -10.59 -13.18
N GLU A 38 0.41 -11.67 -13.25
CA GLU A 38 0.20 -12.92 -12.52
C GLU A 38 1.04 -12.97 -11.25
N ARG A 39 0.41 -13.43 -10.18
CA ARG A 39 1.00 -13.63 -8.86
C ARG A 39 0.85 -15.07 -8.35
N ASN A 40 1.15 -15.33 -7.07
CA ASN A 40 1.04 -16.67 -6.47
C ASN A 40 -0.31 -17.37 -6.74
N ASN A 41 -0.30 -18.67 -6.75
CA ASN A 41 -1.49 -19.52 -6.96
C ASN A 41 -2.21 -19.30 -8.31
N GLY A 42 -1.54 -18.68 -9.27
CA GLY A 42 -2.10 -18.37 -10.59
C GLY A 42 -3.18 -17.29 -10.53
N TYR A 43 -3.29 -16.53 -9.44
CA TYR A 43 -4.11 -15.34 -9.40
C TYR A 43 -3.51 -14.28 -10.30
N ASN A 44 -4.36 -13.49 -10.94
CA ASN A 44 -3.90 -12.44 -11.84
C ASN A 44 -4.88 -11.26 -11.88
N TYR A 45 -4.41 -10.15 -12.43
CA TYR A 45 -5.20 -8.95 -12.68
C TYR A 45 -5.02 -8.54 -14.13
N VAL A 46 -6.11 -8.23 -14.82
CA VAL A 46 -6.12 -7.81 -16.22
C VAL A 46 -6.49 -6.35 -16.33
N TYR A 47 -5.72 -5.60 -17.11
CA TYR A 47 -5.98 -4.20 -17.44
C TYR A 47 -5.94 -4.01 -18.96
N ASP A 48 -6.99 -3.47 -19.54
CA ASP A 48 -7.08 -3.16 -20.96
C ASP A 48 -6.83 -1.66 -21.17
N LEU A 49 -5.81 -1.33 -21.97
CA LEU A 49 -5.47 0.02 -22.34
C LEU A 49 -5.61 0.21 -23.85
N ASP A 50 -6.51 1.09 -24.29
CA ASP A 50 -6.52 1.52 -25.68
C ASP A 50 -5.32 2.42 -25.94
N ILE A 51 -4.59 2.14 -27.03
CA ILE A 51 -3.37 2.81 -27.44
C ILE A 51 -3.48 3.24 -28.92
N PHE A 52 -2.68 4.21 -29.35
CA PHE A 52 -2.63 4.63 -30.75
C PHE A 52 -2.20 3.48 -31.65
N ALA A 53 -2.99 3.20 -32.70
CA ALA A 53 -2.63 2.26 -33.76
C ALA A 53 -1.85 3.01 -34.86
N SER A 54 -0.61 3.39 -34.57
CA SER A 54 0.22 4.22 -35.45
C SER A 54 1.65 3.71 -35.49
N ASP A 55 2.27 3.86 -36.67
CA ASP A 55 3.71 3.62 -36.85
C ASP A 55 4.57 4.84 -36.56
N GLU A 56 3.97 5.98 -36.26
CA GLU A 56 4.67 7.19 -35.87
C GLU A 56 5.44 6.99 -34.57
N LYS A 57 6.75 7.29 -34.61
CA LYS A 57 7.64 7.04 -33.47
C LYS A 57 7.20 7.76 -32.20
N ALA A 58 6.70 8.99 -32.32
CA ALA A 58 6.24 9.78 -31.17
C ALA A 58 5.04 9.12 -30.47
N LEU A 59 4.06 8.62 -31.23
CA LEU A 59 2.89 7.96 -30.68
C LEU A 59 3.22 6.58 -30.08
N LYS A 60 4.16 5.83 -30.70
CA LYS A 60 4.67 4.58 -30.11
C LYS A 60 5.37 4.81 -28.77
N GLU A 61 6.16 5.87 -28.68
CA GLU A 61 6.85 6.24 -27.44
C GLU A 61 5.84 6.66 -26.37
N GLU A 62 4.80 7.38 -26.74
CA GLU A 62 3.73 7.78 -25.83
C GLU A 62 2.92 6.56 -25.32
N ASN A 63 2.57 5.63 -26.21
CA ASN A 63 1.96 4.36 -25.84
C ASN A 63 2.79 3.61 -24.79
N TYR A 64 4.11 3.50 -25.04
CA TYR A 64 5.02 2.84 -24.12
C TYR A 64 5.07 3.54 -22.76
N LYS A 65 5.25 4.87 -22.74
CA LYS A 65 5.34 5.63 -21.48
C LYS A 65 4.09 5.46 -20.61
N MET A 66 2.90 5.55 -21.22
CA MET A 66 1.66 5.37 -20.49
C MET A 66 1.51 3.91 -19.99
N ALA A 67 1.81 2.93 -20.85
CA ALA A 67 1.76 1.52 -20.47
C ALA A 67 2.74 1.19 -19.35
N GLU A 68 3.95 1.75 -19.37
CA GLU A 68 4.99 1.56 -18.36
C GLU A 68 4.53 2.08 -16.99
N ARG A 69 3.98 3.30 -16.91
CA ARG A 69 3.43 3.85 -15.66
C ARG A 69 2.28 3.02 -15.10
N LEU A 70 1.37 2.54 -15.96
CA LEU A 70 0.27 1.68 -15.55
C LEU A 70 0.73 0.29 -15.11
N ILE A 71 1.67 -0.33 -15.84
CA ILE A 71 2.24 -1.62 -15.46
C ILE A 71 2.91 -1.52 -14.08
N LYS A 72 3.69 -0.48 -13.84
CA LYS A 72 4.28 -0.24 -12.52
C LYS A 72 3.20 -0.08 -11.45
N SER A 73 2.14 0.69 -11.72
CA SER A 73 1.04 0.85 -10.77
C SER A 73 0.35 -0.47 -10.46
N VAL A 74 -0.01 -1.24 -11.49
CA VAL A 74 -0.63 -2.57 -11.30
C VAL A 74 0.29 -3.48 -10.49
N LEU A 75 1.59 -3.49 -10.81
CA LEU A 75 2.57 -4.34 -10.13
C LEU A 75 2.69 -4.03 -8.63
N TRP A 76 2.65 -2.75 -8.23
CA TRP A 76 2.77 -2.36 -6.82
C TRP A 76 1.44 -2.34 -6.07
N VAL A 77 0.32 -2.19 -6.78
CA VAL A 77 -1.03 -2.34 -6.22
C VAL A 77 -1.36 -3.81 -6.01
N VAL A 78 -1.25 -4.63 -7.07
CA VAL A 78 -1.72 -6.02 -7.06
C VAL A 78 -0.63 -6.99 -6.60
N GLY A 79 0.60 -6.75 -7.02
CA GLY A 79 1.71 -7.68 -6.89
C GLY A 79 1.78 -8.69 -8.03
N GLY A 80 2.96 -9.26 -8.23
CA GLY A 80 3.14 -10.32 -9.22
C GLY A 80 4.58 -10.48 -9.68
N TYR A 81 4.83 -11.55 -10.42
CA TYR A 81 6.15 -11.89 -10.95
C TYR A 81 6.13 -12.26 -12.44
N LYS A 82 4.94 -12.18 -13.08
CA LYS A 82 4.85 -12.30 -14.54
C LYS A 82 3.95 -11.23 -15.11
N ILE A 83 4.40 -10.62 -16.19
CA ILE A 83 3.64 -9.64 -16.96
C ILE A 83 3.37 -10.25 -18.34
N TYR A 84 2.11 -10.42 -18.70
CA TYR A 84 1.71 -10.84 -20.05
C TYR A 84 1.23 -9.62 -20.83
N LEU A 85 1.71 -9.46 -22.05
CA LEU A 85 1.34 -8.37 -22.94
C LEU A 85 0.83 -8.92 -24.28
N PHE A 86 -0.29 -8.38 -24.77
CA PHE A 86 -0.86 -8.69 -26.07
C PHE A 86 -1.29 -7.40 -26.76
N GLY A 87 -1.00 -7.27 -28.07
CA GLY A 87 -1.53 -6.22 -28.92
C GLY A 87 -0.50 -5.20 -29.43
N ASP A 88 0.72 -5.12 -28.85
CA ASP A 88 1.77 -4.23 -29.33
C ASP A 88 3.19 -4.74 -29.06
N ASP A 89 3.94 -5.05 -30.12
CA ASP A 89 5.31 -5.56 -30.00
C ASP A 89 6.31 -4.48 -29.59
N TYR A 90 6.06 -3.20 -29.91
CA TYR A 90 6.96 -2.12 -29.51
C TYR A 90 6.91 -1.93 -28.00
N VAL A 91 5.71 -1.86 -27.42
CA VAL A 91 5.51 -1.77 -25.97
C VAL A 91 6.11 -3.01 -25.28
N TYR A 92 5.82 -4.22 -25.79
CA TYR A 92 6.40 -5.44 -25.23
C TYR A 92 7.93 -5.40 -25.19
N ASN A 93 8.58 -5.06 -26.30
CA ASN A 93 10.06 -5.04 -26.37
C ASN A 93 10.67 -4.05 -25.37
N ARG A 94 10.04 -2.87 -25.21
CA ARG A 94 10.49 -1.86 -24.26
C ARG A 94 10.29 -2.31 -22.82
N ILE A 95 9.09 -2.77 -22.46
CA ILE A 95 8.79 -3.27 -21.10
C ILE A 95 9.66 -4.47 -20.74
N SER A 96 9.90 -5.39 -21.66
CA SER A 96 10.79 -6.54 -21.43
C SER A 96 12.25 -6.13 -21.19
N ALA A 97 12.71 -5.06 -21.81
CA ALA A 97 14.04 -4.50 -21.55
C ALA A 97 14.12 -3.79 -20.19
N ASP A 98 13.09 -3.04 -19.83
CA ASP A 98 13.03 -2.32 -18.55
C ASP A 98 12.96 -3.27 -17.35
N TYR A 99 12.08 -4.26 -17.40
CA TYR A 99 11.90 -5.27 -16.36
C TYR A 99 12.88 -6.45 -16.57
N SER A 100 14.15 -6.17 -16.41
CA SER A 100 15.27 -7.11 -16.47
C SER A 100 16.25 -6.86 -15.33
N GLU A 101 17.21 -7.77 -15.10
CA GLU A 101 18.18 -7.67 -13.99
C GLU A 101 18.97 -6.34 -13.98
N SER A 102 19.16 -5.73 -15.14
CA SER A 102 19.92 -4.49 -15.31
C SER A 102 19.14 -3.39 -16.05
N GLY A 103 17.84 -3.57 -16.24
CA GLY A 103 16.96 -2.61 -16.91
C GLY A 103 16.57 -1.44 -16.02
N ALA A 104 15.80 -0.52 -16.57
CA ALA A 104 15.33 0.66 -15.85
C ALA A 104 14.47 0.28 -14.63
N ARG A 105 13.84 -0.90 -14.63
CA ARG A 105 13.03 -1.46 -13.56
C ARG A 105 13.70 -2.63 -12.84
N ALA A 106 15.03 -2.63 -12.77
CA ALA A 106 15.78 -3.70 -12.10
C ALA A 106 15.40 -3.85 -10.61
N PHE A 107 15.07 -2.75 -9.93
CA PHE A 107 14.56 -2.82 -8.56
C PHE A 107 13.24 -3.60 -8.49
N ASP A 108 12.26 -3.24 -9.30
CA ASP A 108 10.94 -3.89 -9.33
C ASP A 108 11.08 -5.38 -9.72
N TYR A 109 11.91 -5.67 -10.73
CA TYR A 109 12.21 -7.03 -11.18
C TYR A 109 12.76 -7.92 -10.05
N ASN A 110 13.81 -7.46 -9.38
CA ASN A 110 14.47 -8.22 -8.32
C ASN A 110 13.59 -8.32 -7.07
N PHE A 111 12.93 -7.22 -6.68
CA PHE A 111 12.06 -7.20 -5.51
C PHE A 111 10.90 -8.19 -5.65
N MET A 112 10.20 -8.17 -6.78
CA MET A 112 9.08 -9.07 -7.02
C MET A 112 9.54 -10.53 -7.16
N ALA A 113 10.69 -10.78 -7.78
CA ALA A 113 11.26 -12.13 -7.84
C ALA A 113 11.55 -12.69 -6.44
N ASP A 114 12.11 -11.87 -5.54
CA ASP A 114 12.40 -12.25 -4.15
C ASP A 114 11.12 -12.45 -3.34
N VAL A 115 10.14 -11.55 -3.48
CA VAL A 115 8.84 -11.63 -2.78
C VAL A 115 8.07 -12.89 -3.15
N TYR A 116 8.01 -13.21 -4.44
CA TYR A 116 7.25 -14.39 -4.92
C TYR A 116 8.09 -15.67 -5.00
N GLU A 117 9.39 -15.63 -4.63
CA GLU A 117 10.33 -16.76 -4.76
C GLU A 117 10.30 -17.39 -6.16
N SER A 118 10.14 -16.56 -7.19
CA SER A 118 9.91 -16.97 -8.56
C SER A 118 10.66 -16.04 -9.51
N LYS A 119 11.11 -16.60 -10.65
CA LYS A 119 11.73 -15.78 -11.68
C LYS A 119 10.72 -14.77 -12.22
N PHE A 120 11.11 -13.50 -12.28
CA PHE A 120 10.30 -12.49 -12.92
C PHE A 120 10.36 -12.60 -14.44
N GLU A 121 9.23 -12.50 -15.12
CA GLU A 121 9.15 -12.68 -16.58
C GLU A 121 8.18 -11.69 -17.22
N VAL A 122 8.56 -11.17 -18.38
CA VAL A 122 7.67 -10.43 -19.28
C VAL A 122 7.43 -11.29 -20.51
N ILE A 123 6.17 -11.59 -20.82
CA ILE A 123 5.74 -12.59 -21.80
C ILE A 123 4.91 -11.92 -22.89
N SER A 124 5.35 -12.04 -24.17
CA SER A 124 4.52 -11.65 -25.31
C SER A 124 3.52 -12.77 -25.62
N VAL A 125 2.26 -12.42 -25.74
CA VAL A 125 1.20 -13.32 -26.16
C VAL A 125 0.82 -13.00 -27.61
N SER A 126 1.01 -13.95 -28.51
CA SER A 126 0.74 -13.78 -29.95
C SER A 126 -0.71 -14.08 -30.37
N ASP A 127 -1.41 -14.93 -29.63
CA ASP A 127 -2.82 -15.27 -29.86
C ASP A 127 -3.64 -14.94 -28.61
N ILE A 128 -4.67 -14.12 -28.79
CA ILE A 128 -5.57 -13.70 -27.70
C ILE A 128 -6.19 -14.87 -26.94
N LYS A 129 -6.36 -16.02 -27.58
CA LYS A 129 -6.89 -17.23 -26.95
C LYS A 129 -5.98 -17.79 -25.85
N ASN A 130 -4.70 -17.42 -25.89
CA ASN A 130 -3.71 -17.83 -24.90
C ASN A 130 -3.46 -16.72 -23.83
N PHE A 131 -4.16 -15.60 -23.94
CA PHE A 131 -4.06 -14.54 -22.93
C PHE A 131 -4.76 -15.01 -21.65
N PRO A 132 -4.13 -14.80 -20.45
CA PRO A 132 -4.74 -15.24 -19.21
C PRO A 132 -6.09 -14.55 -18.95
N GLU A 133 -7.09 -15.34 -18.56
CA GLU A 133 -8.35 -14.80 -18.03
C GLU A 133 -8.14 -14.28 -16.61
N GLU A 134 -8.86 -13.23 -16.23
CA GLU A 134 -8.77 -12.68 -14.88
C GLU A 134 -9.18 -13.73 -13.84
N LYS A 135 -8.33 -13.90 -12.84
CA LYS A 135 -8.55 -14.79 -11.71
C LYS A 135 -8.27 -14.05 -10.41
N SER A 136 -9.31 -13.49 -9.81
CA SER A 136 -9.23 -12.83 -8.53
C SER A 136 -9.16 -13.83 -7.37
N CYS A 137 -8.45 -13.44 -6.32
CA CYS A 137 -8.56 -14.06 -5.00
C CYS A 137 -9.53 -13.23 -4.16
N SER A 138 -10.53 -13.89 -3.60
CA SER A 138 -11.35 -13.32 -2.53
C SER A 138 -11.09 -14.19 -1.31
N LEU A 139 -10.15 -13.78 -0.49
CA LEU A 139 -9.92 -14.43 0.79
C LEU A 139 -10.96 -13.89 1.77
N ALA A 140 -11.85 -14.76 2.24
CA ALA A 140 -12.76 -14.44 3.33
C ALA A 140 -11.93 -14.32 4.64
N ILE A 141 -11.05 -13.32 4.67
CA ILE A 141 -10.18 -12.99 5.78
C ILE A 141 -10.80 -11.77 6.47
N GLY A 142 -11.01 -11.91 7.77
CA GLY A 142 -11.56 -10.84 8.61
C GLY A 142 -13.06 -10.96 8.88
N GLY A 143 -13.50 -10.25 9.92
CA GLY A 143 -14.90 -10.26 10.36
C GLY A 143 -15.34 -11.49 11.15
N HIS A 144 -14.44 -12.45 11.42
CA HIS A 144 -14.71 -13.66 12.19
C HIS A 144 -14.52 -13.37 13.69
N LEU A 145 -15.62 -13.27 14.44
CA LEU A 145 -15.58 -12.88 15.86
C LEU A 145 -15.99 -14.00 16.82
N ASP A 146 -16.44 -15.14 16.31
CA ASP A 146 -16.85 -16.31 17.09
C ASP A 146 -15.66 -17.05 17.72
N GLY A 147 -15.84 -17.64 18.88
CA GLY A 147 -14.85 -18.45 19.59
C GLY A 147 -13.77 -17.67 20.34
N CYS A 148 -12.69 -18.37 20.70
CA CYS A 148 -11.56 -17.85 21.47
C CYS A 148 -10.39 -17.56 20.54
N ARG A 149 -10.01 -16.30 20.38
CA ARG A 149 -9.08 -15.81 19.36
C ARG A 149 -7.93 -15.03 19.94
N ILE A 150 -6.75 -15.20 19.38
CA ILE A 150 -5.60 -14.34 19.66
C ILE A 150 -5.49 -13.33 18.53
N GLY A 151 -5.47 -12.02 18.85
CA GLY A 151 -5.02 -10.95 17.96
C GLY A 151 -3.62 -10.52 18.37
N PHE A 152 -2.67 -10.53 17.43
CA PHE A 152 -1.31 -10.09 17.65
C PHE A 152 -0.95 -8.99 16.66
N ASP A 153 -0.41 -7.87 17.14
CA ASP A 153 0.06 -6.76 16.33
C ASP A 153 1.55 -6.55 16.59
N ALA A 154 2.35 -6.76 15.54
CA ALA A 154 3.80 -6.62 15.55
C ALA A 154 4.22 -5.25 15.04
N GLY A 155 4.23 -4.26 15.92
CA GLY A 155 4.71 -2.91 15.62
C GLY A 155 6.24 -2.78 15.66
N GLY A 156 6.74 -1.66 15.16
CA GLY A 156 8.19 -1.39 15.09
C GLY A 156 8.83 -0.98 16.41
N SER A 157 8.03 -0.52 17.41
CA SER A 157 8.49 -0.07 18.74
C SER A 157 7.84 -0.83 19.88
N ASP A 158 6.70 -1.40 19.63
CA ASP A 158 5.92 -2.19 20.59
C ASP A 158 5.25 -3.36 19.89
N ARG A 159 4.91 -4.39 20.65
CA ARG A 159 4.07 -5.49 20.22
C ARG A 159 2.83 -5.54 21.10
N LYS A 160 1.69 -5.79 20.50
CA LYS A 160 0.42 -5.89 21.21
C LYS A 160 -0.16 -7.30 21.04
N VAL A 161 -0.78 -7.81 22.08
CA VAL A 161 -1.52 -9.06 22.02
C VAL A 161 -2.85 -8.91 22.73
N SER A 162 -3.88 -9.50 22.16
CA SER A 162 -5.22 -9.53 22.76
C SER A 162 -5.78 -10.94 22.76
N ALA A 163 -6.47 -11.28 23.86
CA ALA A 163 -7.36 -12.43 23.93
C ALA A 163 -8.80 -11.95 23.72
N VAL A 164 -9.47 -12.53 22.75
CA VAL A 164 -10.83 -12.13 22.32
C VAL A 164 -11.73 -13.36 22.42
N ILE A 165 -12.86 -13.24 23.12
CA ILE A 165 -13.89 -14.29 23.19
C ILE A 165 -15.19 -13.72 22.64
N ASP A 166 -15.71 -14.35 21.58
CA ASP A 166 -16.94 -13.95 20.91
C ASP A 166 -17.01 -12.43 20.63
N GLY A 167 -15.92 -11.90 20.06
CA GLY A 167 -15.77 -10.49 19.69
C GLY A 167 -15.48 -9.54 20.86
N LYS A 168 -15.33 -10.03 22.09
CA LYS A 168 -15.03 -9.20 23.26
C LYS A 168 -13.58 -9.40 23.72
N VAL A 169 -12.84 -8.31 23.85
CA VAL A 169 -11.48 -8.33 24.42
C VAL A 169 -11.56 -8.66 25.90
N VAL A 170 -11.01 -9.81 26.32
CA VAL A 170 -10.93 -10.24 27.72
C VAL A 170 -9.57 -10.00 28.35
N TYR A 171 -8.56 -9.78 27.50
CA TYR A 171 -7.20 -9.41 27.90
C TYR A 171 -6.51 -8.66 26.77
N SER A 172 -5.67 -7.68 27.11
CA SER A 172 -4.77 -7.00 26.18
C SER A 172 -3.50 -6.60 26.91
N GLU A 173 -2.37 -6.73 26.22
CA GLU A 173 -1.06 -6.31 26.70
C GLU A 173 -0.29 -5.65 25.58
N GLU A 174 0.44 -4.59 25.92
CA GLU A 174 1.38 -3.90 25.04
C GLU A 174 2.76 -3.91 25.68
N VAL A 175 3.77 -4.37 24.96
CA VAL A 175 5.16 -4.50 25.43
C VAL A 175 6.10 -3.82 24.46
N VAL A 176 6.92 -2.90 24.96
CA VAL A 176 7.99 -2.29 24.20
C VAL A 176 9.02 -3.34 23.82
N TRP A 177 9.43 -3.35 22.56
CA TRP A 177 10.46 -4.21 22.03
C TRP A 177 11.30 -3.50 20.98
N PHE A 178 12.42 -4.11 20.58
CA PHE A 178 13.39 -3.49 19.67
C PHE A 178 13.72 -4.40 18.48
N PRO A 179 12.73 -4.73 17.63
CA PRO A 179 12.91 -5.74 16.57
C PRO A 179 13.90 -5.28 15.50
N LYS A 180 13.85 -4.01 15.10
CA LYS A 180 14.62 -3.45 13.97
C LYS A 180 16.15 -3.43 14.21
N ILE A 181 16.59 -3.49 15.44
CA ILE A 181 18.02 -3.44 15.81
C ILE A 181 18.56 -4.79 16.26
N ASN A 182 17.69 -5.77 16.48
CA ASN A 182 18.08 -7.13 16.88
C ASN A 182 18.39 -7.98 15.65
N SER A 183 19.55 -8.66 15.69
CA SER A 183 19.98 -9.60 14.64
C SER A 183 19.68 -11.06 14.97
N ASP A 184 19.37 -11.39 16.22
CA ASP A 184 19.02 -12.74 16.63
C ASP A 184 17.54 -13.01 16.39
N TYR A 185 17.23 -13.94 15.48
CA TYR A 185 15.86 -14.34 15.20
C TYR A 185 15.13 -14.92 16.43
N LYS A 186 15.86 -15.53 17.38
CA LYS A 186 15.28 -16.07 18.61
C LYS A 186 14.67 -15.00 19.49
N TYR A 187 15.24 -13.79 19.50
CA TYR A 187 14.65 -12.65 20.21
C TYR A 187 13.23 -12.37 19.71
N HIS A 188 13.05 -12.40 18.40
CA HIS A 188 11.73 -12.18 17.79
C HIS A 188 10.80 -13.36 18.09
N TYR A 189 11.26 -14.57 17.83
CA TYR A 189 10.50 -15.80 18.02
C TYR A 189 9.97 -15.94 19.45
N GLU A 190 10.86 -15.89 20.46
CA GLU A 190 10.47 -16.03 21.87
C GLU A 190 9.57 -14.89 22.33
N GLY A 191 9.84 -13.67 21.87
CA GLY A 191 9.01 -12.52 22.19
C GLY A 191 7.59 -12.63 21.66
N ILE A 192 7.41 -13.04 20.42
CA ILE A 192 6.09 -13.26 19.79
C ILE A 192 5.38 -14.44 20.46
N LYS A 193 6.06 -15.56 20.60
CA LYS A 193 5.52 -16.78 21.22
C LYS A 193 5.04 -16.52 22.65
N GLN A 194 5.86 -15.85 23.47
CA GLN A 194 5.49 -15.52 24.84
C GLN A 194 4.24 -14.65 24.91
N ALA A 195 4.12 -13.63 24.05
CA ALA A 195 2.94 -12.79 23.99
C ALA A 195 1.69 -13.60 23.65
N MET A 196 1.76 -14.46 22.61
CA MET A 196 0.64 -15.30 22.20
C MET A 196 0.25 -16.32 23.27
N LEU A 197 1.22 -16.94 23.96
CA LEU A 197 0.98 -17.86 25.07
C LEU A 197 0.34 -17.15 26.29
N THR A 198 0.74 -15.91 26.55
CA THR A 198 0.13 -15.10 27.61
C THR A 198 -1.35 -14.85 27.31
N ALA A 199 -1.70 -14.46 26.08
CA ALA A 199 -3.09 -14.30 25.66
C ALA A 199 -3.87 -15.64 25.71
N ALA A 200 -3.25 -16.72 25.23
CA ALA A 200 -3.85 -18.07 25.31
C ALA A 200 -4.22 -18.46 26.71
N SER A 201 -3.37 -18.14 27.71
CA SER A 201 -3.64 -18.46 29.15
C SER A 201 -4.85 -17.74 29.73
N LYS A 202 -5.42 -16.75 29.04
CA LYS A 202 -6.60 -15.98 29.47
C LYS A 202 -7.90 -16.53 28.90
N MET A 203 -7.83 -17.60 28.11
CA MET A 203 -8.98 -18.22 27.45
C MET A 203 -9.02 -19.72 27.74
N PRO A 204 -10.20 -20.36 27.72
CA PRO A 204 -10.32 -21.79 27.94
C PRO A 204 -9.69 -22.65 26.84
N ARG A 205 -9.53 -22.10 25.65
CA ARG A 205 -8.91 -22.71 24.47
C ARG A 205 -8.49 -21.62 23.49
N VAL A 206 -7.79 -21.98 22.41
CA VAL A 206 -7.51 -21.09 21.29
C VAL A 206 -8.10 -21.71 20.03
N ASP A 207 -9.06 -21.04 19.42
CA ASP A 207 -9.72 -21.49 18.18
C ASP A 207 -9.04 -20.91 16.93
N ALA A 208 -8.43 -19.71 17.04
CA ALA A 208 -7.76 -19.04 15.93
C ALA A 208 -6.73 -18.01 16.40
N ILE A 209 -5.76 -17.72 15.52
CA ILE A 209 -4.75 -16.68 15.68
C ILE A 209 -4.82 -15.77 14.47
N GLY A 210 -4.86 -14.45 14.66
CA GLY A 210 -4.69 -13.47 13.62
C GLY A 210 -3.52 -12.55 13.94
N VAL A 211 -2.70 -12.24 12.93
CA VAL A 211 -1.50 -11.41 13.05
C VAL A 211 -1.60 -10.22 12.12
N SER A 212 -1.45 -9.03 12.71
CA SER A 212 -1.17 -7.77 12.03
C SER A 212 0.33 -7.48 12.11
N SER A 213 0.98 -7.24 10.99
CA SER A 213 2.41 -6.93 11.01
C SER A 213 2.84 -6.15 9.76
N ALA A 214 3.75 -5.18 9.96
CA ALA A 214 4.31 -4.42 8.85
C ALA A 214 5.16 -5.32 7.94
N GLY A 215 4.87 -5.30 6.63
CA GLY A 215 5.60 -6.08 5.64
C GLY A 215 4.73 -6.76 4.60
N ILE A 216 5.35 -7.59 3.77
CA ILE A 216 4.68 -8.36 2.72
C ILE A 216 4.56 -9.81 3.16
N TYR A 217 3.35 -10.32 3.09
CA TYR A 217 2.99 -11.68 3.50
C TYR A 217 2.36 -12.43 2.33
N ILE A 218 2.84 -13.65 2.05
CA ILE A 218 2.28 -14.53 1.03
C ILE A 218 2.07 -15.91 1.65
N ASP A 219 0.84 -16.39 1.61
CA ASP A 219 0.45 -17.68 2.19
C ASP A 219 0.94 -17.80 3.66
N ASN A 220 0.72 -16.75 4.45
CA ASN A 220 1.12 -16.61 5.86
C ASN A 220 2.64 -16.64 6.13
N LYS A 221 3.47 -16.52 5.08
CA LYS A 221 4.93 -16.42 5.19
C LYS A 221 5.38 -14.96 5.15
N ILE A 222 6.37 -14.63 5.95
CA ILE A 222 7.02 -13.32 5.95
C ILE A 222 7.96 -13.25 4.75
N MET A 223 7.62 -12.47 3.73
CA MET A 223 8.47 -12.30 2.55
C MET A 223 9.43 -11.13 2.71
N VAL A 224 8.93 -9.98 3.12
CA VAL A 224 9.70 -8.79 3.45
C VAL A 224 9.08 -8.15 4.68
N ALA A 225 9.88 -7.81 5.69
CA ALA A 225 9.39 -7.02 6.82
C ALA A 225 10.51 -6.22 7.48
N SER A 226 10.26 -4.95 7.71
CA SER A 226 11.22 -4.02 8.33
C SER A 226 11.60 -4.39 9.77
N LEU A 227 10.78 -5.21 10.43
CA LEU A 227 11.03 -5.71 11.78
C LEU A 227 12.29 -6.60 11.87
N PHE A 228 12.67 -7.26 10.76
CA PHE A 228 13.73 -8.25 10.72
C PHE A 228 14.95 -7.80 9.92
N LEU A 229 15.12 -6.49 9.65
CA LEU A 229 16.17 -5.94 8.80
C LEU A 229 17.61 -6.31 9.22
N LYS A 230 17.83 -6.55 10.51
CA LYS A 230 19.15 -6.91 11.03
C LYS A 230 19.39 -8.43 11.09
N VAL A 231 18.36 -9.24 10.89
CA VAL A 231 18.51 -10.70 10.88
C VAL A 231 19.27 -11.11 9.61
N PRO A 232 20.32 -11.95 9.72
CA PRO A 232 21.04 -12.46 8.57
C PRO A 232 20.13 -13.16 7.57
N LYS A 233 20.42 -13.03 6.26
CA LYS A 233 19.56 -13.57 5.19
C LYS A 233 19.26 -15.08 5.34
N ASP A 234 20.25 -15.87 5.74
CA ASP A 234 20.07 -17.31 5.93
C ASP A 234 19.15 -17.62 7.13
N ASP A 235 19.30 -16.91 8.24
CA ASP A 235 18.43 -17.03 9.40
C ASP A 235 17.01 -16.54 9.07
N PHE A 236 16.90 -15.45 8.31
CA PHE A 236 15.60 -14.98 7.83
C PHE A 236 14.89 -16.06 7.02
N LYS A 237 15.58 -16.64 6.04
CA LYS A 237 15.03 -17.68 5.16
C LYS A 237 14.63 -18.95 5.93
N ASN A 238 15.47 -19.38 6.87
CA ASN A 238 15.32 -20.67 7.55
C ASN A 238 14.43 -20.62 8.80
N HIS A 239 14.30 -19.44 9.46
CA HIS A 239 13.68 -19.32 10.77
C HIS A 239 12.64 -18.20 10.89
N VAL A 240 12.79 -17.09 10.14
CA VAL A 240 11.86 -15.96 10.23
C VAL A 240 10.69 -16.16 9.28
N ARG A 241 10.94 -16.62 8.07
CA ARG A 241 9.93 -16.73 7.01
C ARG A 241 8.65 -17.49 7.42
N THR A 242 8.77 -18.52 8.24
CA THR A 242 7.65 -19.34 8.75
C THR A 242 7.35 -19.09 10.23
N MET A 243 7.98 -18.10 10.85
CA MET A 243 7.95 -17.89 12.30
C MET A 243 6.54 -17.89 12.90
N TYR A 244 5.62 -17.13 12.30
CA TYR A 244 4.24 -17.06 12.79
C TYR A 244 3.51 -18.40 12.68
N THR A 245 3.66 -19.07 11.54
CA THR A 245 3.03 -20.38 11.32
C THR A 245 3.62 -21.47 12.22
N ASP A 246 4.90 -21.39 12.55
CA ASP A 246 5.55 -22.36 13.43
C ASP A 246 5.09 -22.16 14.89
N ILE A 247 4.95 -20.93 15.35
CA ILE A 247 4.36 -20.62 16.67
C ILE A 247 2.88 -21.10 16.73
N ALA A 248 2.12 -20.88 15.67
CA ALA A 248 0.72 -21.33 15.59
C ALA A 248 0.59 -22.86 15.68
N LYS A 249 1.52 -23.61 15.06
CA LYS A 249 1.57 -25.09 15.18
C LYS A 249 1.84 -25.52 16.63
N GLU A 250 2.68 -24.82 17.38
CA GLU A 250 2.93 -25.12 18.79
C GLU A 250 1.71 -24.82 19.68
N ILE A 251 0.95 -23.77 19.36
CA ILE A 251 -0.30 -23.43 20.05
C ILE A 251 -1.45 -24.36 19.61
N VAL A 252 -1.29 -25.03 18.47
CA VAL A 252 -2.30 -25.92 17.85
C VAL A 252 -3.56 -25.16 17.43
N ALA A 253 -3.38 -24.03 16.73
CA ALA A 253 -4.47 -23.21 16.23
C ALA A 253 -4.20 -22.75 14.77
N PRO A 254 -5.23 -22.60 13.94
CA PRO A 254 -5.10 -21.98 12.62
C PRO A 254 -4.68 -20.52 12.74
N ILE A 255 -3.97 -20.02 11.73
CA ILE A 255 -3.44 -18.65 11.70
C ILE A 255 -3.66 -17.98 10.35
N GLU A 256 -3.96 -16.69 10.39
CA GLU A 256 -3.85 -15.78 9.23
C GLU A 256 -2.98 -14.58 9.58
N VAL A 257 -2.11 -14.23 8.65
CA VAL A 257 -1.17 -13.11 8.78
C VAL A 257 -1.46 -12.10 7.68
N ALA A 258 -1.72 -10.86 8.06
CA ALA A 258 -1.98 -9.78 7.13
C ALA A 258 -1.06 -8.58 7.38
N ASN A 259 -0.87 -7.75 6.33
CA ASN A 259 -0.21 -6.47 6.45
C ASN A 259 -0.96 -5.56 7.43
N ASP A 260 -0.24 -4.75 8.19
CA ASP A 260 -0.82 -3.83 9.18
C ASP A 260 -1.72 -2.75 8.55
N GLY A 261 -1.46 -2.34 7.31
CA GLY A 261 -2.33 -1.48 6.52
C GLY A 261 -3.69 -2.14 6.23
N ASP A 262 -3.68 -3.41 5.79
CA ASP A 262 -4.90 -4.17 5.54
C ASP A 262 -5.71 -4.38 6.82
N VAL A 263 -5.04 -4.70 7.93
CA VAL A 263 -5.71 -4.85 9.23
C VAL A 263 -6.29 -3.51 9.72
N THR A 264 -5.61 -2.41 9.44
CA THR A 264 -6.12 -1.06 9.73
C THR A 264 -7.36 -0.74 8.91
N ALA A 265 -7.37 -1.07 7.61
CA ALA A 265 -8.55 -0.90 6.76
C ALA A 265 -9.71 -1.80 7.23
N LEU A 266 -9.43 -3.02 7.67
CA LEU A 266 -10.42 -3.93 8.27
C LEU A 266 -11.00 -3.38 9.58
N ALA A 267 -10.16 -2.81 10.44
CA ALA A 267 -10.61 -2.14 11.66
C ALA A 267 -11.56 -0.97 11.33
N GLY A 268 -11.22 -0.19 10.30
CA GLY A 268 -12.10 0.87 9.79
C GLY A 268 -13.43 0.33 9.26
N ALA A 269 -13.42 -0.80 8.54
CA ALA A 269 -14.64 -1.44 8.05
C ALA A 269 -15.56 -1.88 9.18
N ILE A 270 -15.00 -2.42 10.25
CA ILE A 270 -15.74 -2.81 11.46
C ILE A 270 -16.33 -1.56 12.15
N ASP A 271 -15.57 -0.48 12.27
CA ASP A 271 -15.98 0.75 12.95
C ASP A 271 -17.06 1.52 12.16
N ILE A 272 -16.87 1.69 10.86
CA ILE A 272 -17.82 2.38 9.95
C ILE A 272 -19.07 1.52 9.70
N GLY A 273 -18.94 0.18 9.73
CA GLY A 273 -20.02 -0.76 9.38
C GLY A 273 -20.30 -0.83 7.88
N ASP A 274 -19.31 -0.47 7.03
CA ASP A 274 -19.36 -0.60 5.56
C ASP A 274 -17.99 -1.08 5.04
N ASN A 275 -17.93 -1.40 3.76
CA ASN A 275 -16.78 -1.97 3.05
C ASN A 275 -16.35 -1.06 1.88
N GLY A 276 -15.34 -1.48 1.11
CA GLY A 276 -14.75 -0.64 0.06
C GLY A 276 -13.85 0.44 0.66
N ILE A 277 -12.98 0.05 1.58
CA ILE A 277 -12.14 0.96 2.37
C ILE A 277 -10.71 0.89 1.91
N LEU A 278 -10.17 2.03 1.47
CA LEU A 278 -8.74 2.23 1.27
C LEU A 278 -8.18 3.00 2.48
N GLY A 279 -7.24 2.41 3.20
CA GLY A 279 -6.46 3.08 4.24
C GLY A 279 -5.13 3.58 3.68
N ILE A 280 -4.77 4.83 3.95
CA ILE A 280 -3.46 5.41 3.61
C ILE A 280 -2.84 5.98 4.87
N ALA A 281 -1.71 5.42 5.28
CA ALA A 281 -0.93 5.91 6.41
C ALA A 281 0.26 6.73 5.92
N MET A 282 0.26 8.02 6.25
CA MET A 282 1.29 8.99 5.89
C MET A 282 2.25 9.20 7.08
N GLY A 283 3.39 8.55 7.04
CA GLY A 283 4.37 8.56 8.13
C GLY A 283 5.80 8.83 7.68
N THR A 284 6.74 7.99 8.11
CA THR A 284 8.12 7.95 7.60
C THR A 284 8.12 7.54 6.12
N SER A 285 7.23 6.61 5.77
CA SER A 285 6.89 6.21 4.41
C SER A 285 5.37 6.31 4.25
N GLU A 286 4.88 5.96 3.07
CA GLU A 286 3.47 5.70 2.80
C GLU A 286 3.20 4.22 3.00
N ALA A 287 2.03 3.86 3.56
CA ALA A 287 1.54 2.50 3.59
C ALA A 287 0.07 2.48 3.17
N GLY A 288 -0.30 1.46 2.41
CA GLY A 288 -1.67 1.25 1.96
C GLY A 288 -2.27 -0.04 2.51
N GLY A 289 -3.59 -0.11 2.56
CA GLY A 289 -4.33 -1.35 2.84
C GLY A 289 -5.76 -1.22 2.32
N TYR A 290 -6.34 -2.33 1.85
CA TYR A 290 -7.64 -2.27 1.20
C TYR A 290 -8.56 -3.44 1.59
N ILE A 291 -9.76 -3.09 2.00
CA ILE A 291 -10.90 -4.01 2.13
C ILE A 291 -11.85 -3.76 0.97
N ASN A 292 -12.13 -4.78 0.18
CA ASN A 292 -13.00 -4.66 -0.98
C ASN A 292 -14.48 -4.48 -0.59
N THR A 293 -15.32 -4.20 -1.57
CA THR A 293 -16.76 -3.96 -1.34
C THR A 293 -17.53 -5.17 -0.82
N SER A 294 -16.95 -6.36 -0.88
CA SER A 294 -17.48 -7.59 -0.28
C SER A 294 -17.00 -7.80 1.16
N GLY A 295 -16.18 -6.91 1.72
CA GLY A 295 -15.65 -7.03 3.08
C GLY A 295 -14.50 -8.04 3.22
N THR A 296 -13.77 -8.32 2.13
CA THR A 296 -12.67 -9.29 2.11
C THR A 296 -11.37 -8.65 1.65
N LEU A 297 -10.24 -9.30 1.95
CA LEU A 297 -8.93 -8.94 1.43
C LEU A 297 -8.73 -9.54 0.03
N ASN A 298 -8.20 -8.74 -0.90
CA ASN A 298 -7.83 -9.21 -2.24
C ASN A 298 -6.49 -9.98 -2.25
N GLY A 299 -5.73 -9.93 -1.15
CA GLY A 299 -4.36 -10.44 -1.06
C GLY A 299 -3.41 -9.68 -1.99
N TRP A 300 -3.70 -8.42 -2.30
CA TRP A 300 -2.85 -7.53 -3.08
C TRP A 300 -1.73 -6.96 -2.21
N LEU A 301 -0.66 -6.45 -2.83
CA LEU A 301 0.43 -5.84 -2.08
C LEU A 301 0.03 -4.52 -1.45
N SER A 302 -0.77 -3.72 -2.17
CA SER A 302 -1.17 -2.36 -1.77
C SER A 302 0.01 -1.47 -1.34
N GLU A 303 1.19 -1.67 -1.95
CA GLU A 303 2.42 -0.90 -1.67
C GLU A 303 2.38 0.44 -2.44
N LEU A 304 1.49 1.33 -2.02
CA LEU A 304 1.22 2.62 -2.67
C LEU A 304 2.44 3.53 -2.70
N ALA A 305 3.38 3.35 -1.78
CA ALA A 305 4.65 4.08 -1.73
C ALA A 305 5.42 4.07 -3.07
N PHE A 306 5.29 2.99 -3.85
CA PHE A 306 5.97 2.80 -5.13
C PHE A 306 5.08 3.04 -6.35
N VAL A 307 3.79 3.33 -6.13
CA VAL A 307 2.86 3.66 -7.22
C VAL A 307 3.12 5.07 -7.73
N PRO A 308 3.35 5.27 -9.04
CA PRO A 308 3.51 6.60 -9.60
C PRO A 308 2.20 7.40 -9.51
N VAL A 309 2.25 8.56 -8.89
CA VAL A 309 1.12 9.52 -8.75
C VAL A 309 1.37 10.80 -9.52
N ASP A 310 2.62 11.05 -9.91
CA ASP A 310 3.05 12.17 -10.73
C ASP A 310 3.65 11.66 -12.06
N TYR A 311 3.13 12.17 -13.18
CA TYR A 311 3.57 11.81 -14.53
C TYR A 311 4.77 12.62 -15.02
N ASN A 312 5.15 13.68 -14.30
CA ASN A 312 6.29 14.52 -14.64
C ASN A 312 7.61 13.76 -14.48
N GLU A 313 8.35 13.58 -15.59
CA GLU A 313 9.64 12.89 -15.61
C GLU A 313 10.73 13.55 -14.75
N ASN A 314 10.55 14.83 -14.39
CA ASN A 314 11.47 15.57 -13.52
C ASN A 314 10.97 15.62 -12.06
N ALA A 315 9.96 14.82 -11.71
CA ALA A 315 9.46 14.72 -10.35
C ALA A 315 10.52 14.12 -9.41
N MET A 316 10.32 14.29 -8.11
CA MET A 316 11.23 13.77 -7.09
C MET A 316 11.38 12.25 -7.22
N VAL A 317 12.63 11.80 -7.21
CA VAL A 317 12.99 10.37 -7.31
C VAL A 317 12.92 9.72 -5.94
N ASP A 318 12.36 8.54 -5.87
CA ASP A 318 12.45 7.66 -4.72
C ASP A 318 13.81 6.94 -4.72
N GLU A 319 14.55 7.06 -3.61
CA GLU A 319 15.91 6.53 -3.50
C GLU A 319 15.97 4.99 -3.48
N TRP A 320 14.87 4.32 -3.14
CA TRP A 320 14.81 2.87 -3.10
C TRP A 320 14.61 2.26 -4.47
N SER A 321 13.59 2.73 -5.17
CA SER A 321 13.25 2.20 -6.50
C SER A 321 14.04 2.87 -7.63
N GLY A 322 14.63 4.03 -7.37
CA GLY A 322 15.25 4.86 -8.40
C GLY A 322 14.25 5.49 -9.38
N ASP A 323 12.94 5.44 -9.05
CA ASP A 323 11.89 5.93 -9.94
C ASP A 323 11.31 7.27 -9.46
N TYR A 324 10.81 8.06 -10.40
CA TYR A 324 10.24 9.37 -10.16
C TYR A 324 8.73 9.30 -9.92
N GLY A 325 8.20 10.29 -9.21
CA GLY A 325 6.77 10.49 -9.04
C GLY A 325 6.05 9.47 -8.16
N CYS A 326 6.79 8.66 -7.40
CA CYS A 326 6.24 7.63 -6.52
C CYS A 326 5.52 8.21 -5.30
N GLY A 327 4.43 7.58 -4.87
CA GLY A 327 3.56 8.01 -3.78
C GLY A 327 4.28 8.40 -2.50
N VAL A 328 5.35 7.69 -2.13
CA VAL A 328 6.16 8.00 -0.94
C VAL A 328 6.70 9.43 -0.91
N LYS A 329 6.95 10.05 -2.08
CA LYS A 329 7.44 11.43 -2.19
C LYS A 329 6.33 12.48 -2.13
N TYR A 330 5.08 12.04 -1.93
CA TYR A 330 3.87 12.87 -1.84
C TYR A 330 3.13 12.64 -0.51
N PHE A 331 3.05 11.40 -0.04
CA PHE A 331 2.24 10.94 1.09
C PHE A 331 3.06 10.44 2.27
N SER A 332 4.22 11.05 2.48
CA SER A 332 5.07 10.82 3.65
C SER A 332 5.64 12.13 4.20
N GLN A 333 6.48 12.03 5.22
CA GLN A 333 7.26 13.18 5.69
C GLN A 333 8.09 13.84 4.59
N ASP A 334 8.52 13.09 3.56
CA ASP A 334 9.30 13.63 2.44
C ASP A 334 8.48 14.60 1.59
N GLY A 335 7.18 14.32 1.39
CA GLY A 335 6.27 15.25 0.71
C GLY A 335 6.14 16.59 1.44
N VAL A 336 6.04 16.56 2.78
CA VAL A 336 5.99 17.77 3.61
C VAL A 336 7.30 18.55 3.52
N ILE A 337 8.44 17.86 3.61
CA ILE A 337 9.77 18.48 3.55
C ILE A 337 9.98 19.11 2.16
N LYS A 338 9.69 18.39 1.08
CA LYS A 338 9.75 18.88 -0.30
C LYS A 338 8.98 20.20 -0.47
N LEU A 339 7.74 20.23 -0.03
CA LEU A 339 6.90 21.42 -0.16
C LEU A 339 7.38 22.59 0.73
N ALA A 340 7.91 22.30 1.91
CA ALA A 340 8.51 23.31 2.75
C ALA A 340 9.75 23.95 2.08
N GLU A 341 10.61 23.14 1.47
CA GLU A 341 11.77 23.63 0.71
C GLU A 341 11.34 24.42 -0.52
N TYR A 342 10.32 23.98 -1.27
CA TYR A 342 9.74 24.72 -2.40
C TYR A 342 9.10 26.04 -1.96
N SER A 343 8.61 26.14 -0.72
CA SER A 343 8.13 27.40 -0.12
C SER A 343 9.25 28.38 0.22
N GLY A 344 10.50 27.98 0.04
CA GLY A 344 11.70 28.74 0.43
C GLY A 344 12.12 28.57 1.89
N TYR A 345 11.50 27.65 2.64
CA TYR A 345 11.94 27.32 4.00
C TYR A 345 13.26 26.56 3.96
N LYS A 346 14.20 26.95 4.83
CA LYS A 346 15.50 26.27 4.96
C LYS A 346 15.56 25.58 6.32
N PHE A 347 15.68 24.26 6.26
CA PHE A 347 15.90 23.46 7.47
C PHE A 347 17.36 23.52 7.92
N ASP A 348 17.59 23.32 9.22
CA ASP A 348 18.93 22.97 9.71
C ASP A 348 19.33 21.60 9.13
N GLU A 349 20.53 21.53 8.57
CA GLU A 349 21.05 20.32 7.90
C GLU A 349 21.21 19.13 8.85
N ASN A 350 21.33 19.38 10.16
CA ASN A 350 21.45 18.31 11.16
C ASN A 350 20.11 17.67 11.56
N LEU A 351 18.98 18.23 11.14
CA LEU A 351 17.68 17.68 11.48
C LEU A 351 17.38 16.41 10.67
N SER A 352 16.97 15.37 11.36
CA SER A 352 16.39 14.17 10.72
C SER A 352 15.07 14.51 10.02
N PRO A 353 14.62 13.71 9.03
CA PRO A 353 13.34 13.93 8.37
C PRO A 353 12.15 14.02 9.34
N ALA A 354 12.16 13.21 10.40
CA ALA A 354 11.10 13.26 11.43
C ALA A 354 11.11 14.57 12.23
N GLU A 355 12.28 15.15 12.48
CA GLU A 355 12.42 16.46 13.14
C GLU A 355 12.00 17.59 12.20
N LYS A 356 12.34 17.52 10.90
CA LYS A 356 11.87 18.48 9.90
C LYS A 356 10.34 18.49 9.82
N LEU A 357 9.69 17.31 9.83
CA LEU A 357 8.23 17.21 9.90
C LEU A 357 7.68 17.95 11.15
N LYS A 358 8.27 17.72 12.33
CA LYS A 358 7.86 18.42 13.57
C LYS A 358 7.99 19.94 13.47
N VAL A 359 9.03 20.44 12.76
CA VAL A 359 9.18 21.88 12.50
C VAL A 359 7.97 22.42 11.72
N VAL A 360 7.57 21.75 10.63
CA VAL A 360 6.41 22.18 9.83
C VAL A 360 5.11 22.08 10.62
N GLN A 361 4.94 21.01 11.41
CA GLN A 361 3.79 20.88 12.32
C GLN A 361 3.73 21.99 13.37
N LYS A 362 4.88 22.39 13.89
CA LYS A 362 4.96 23.56 14.80
C LYS A 362 4.62 24.86 14.08
N MET A 363 5.14 25.09 12.88
CA MET A 363 4.76 26.25 12.06
C MET A 363 3.24 26.29 11.85
N MET A 364 2.60 25.15 11.58
CA MET A 364 1.16 25.04 11.45
C MET A 364 0.42 25.41 12.75
N ALA A 365 0.90 24.92 13.88
CA ALA A 365 0.33 25.23 15.21
C ALA A 365 0.49 26.71 15.58
N ASP A 366 1.60 27.32 15.16
CA ASP A 366 1.89 28.74 15.37
C ASP A 366 1.12 29.67 14.39
N GLY A 367 0.38 29.11 13.41
CA GLY A 367 -0.45 29.86 12.46
C GLY A 367 0.33 30.39 11.24
N ASP A 368 1.47 29.81 10.89
CA ASP A 368 2.21 30.17 9.66
C ASP A 368 1.41 29.78 8.41
N GLU A 369 1.07 30.75 7.58
CA GLU A 369 0.29 30.56 6.35
C GLU A 369 1.00 29.65 5.34
N ARG A 370 2.33 29.59 5.34
CA ARG A 370 3.08 28.69 4.46
C ARG A 370 2.85 27.25 4.83
N ALA A 371 2.80 26.94 6.15
CA ALA A 371 2.49 25.60 6.62
C ALA A 371 1.07 25.18 6.19
N ALA A 372 0.08 26.05 6.26
CA ALA A 372 -1.25 25.77 5.77
C ALA A 372 -1.25 25.42 4.27
N LYS A 373 -0.54 26.20 3.45
CA LYS A 373 -0.40 25.95 2.01
C LYS A 373 0.34 24.65 1.68
N ILE A 374 1.29 24.22 2.50
CA ILE A 374 1.94 22.91 2.38
C ILE A 374 0.89 21.79 2.51
N TYR A 375 0.06 21.85 3.55
CA TYR A 375 -0.99 20.85 3.75
C TYR A 375 -2.12 20.93 2.71
N GLU A 376 -2.41 22.10 2.18
CA GLU A 376 -3.30 22.26 1.02
C GLU A 376 -2.75 21.55 -0.23
N ASP A 377 -1.45 21.68 -0.50
CA ASP A 377 -0.81 21.00 -1.62
C ASP A 377 -0.84 19.47 -1.45
N ILE A 378 -0.60 18.95 -0.23
CA ILE A 378 -0.74 17.52 0.06
C ILE A 378 -2.19 17.06 -0.15
N GLY A 379 -3.17 17.84 0.28
CA GLY A 379 -4.58 17.55 0.03
C GLY A 379 -4.94 17.56 -1.45
N THR A 380 -4.30 18.44 -2.23
CA THR A 380 -4.43 18.49 -3.69
C THR A 380 -3.84 17.23 -4.33
N TYR A 381 -2.63 16.82 -3.94
CA TYR A 381 -2.06 15.54 -4.37
C TYR A 381 -3.00 14.38 -4.09
N LEU A 382 -3.54 14.33 -2.85
CA LEU A 382 -4.40 13.25 -2.41
C LEU A 382 -5.69 13.17 -3.24
N GLY A 383 -6.36 14.29 -3.49
CA GLY A 383 -7.59 14.30 -4.28
C GLY A 383 -7.39 13.75 -5.69
N TYR A 384 -6.29 14.11 -6.38
CA TYR A 384 -5.95 13.56 -7.69
C TYR A 384 -5.54 12.08 -7.60
N SER A 385 -4.80 11.69 -6.56
CA SER A 385 -4.35 10.30 -6.40
C SER A 385 -5.47 9.36 -6.01
N VAL A 386 -6.47 9.78 -5.22
CA VAL A 386 -7.67 8.97 -4.95
C VAL A 386 -8.42 8.66 -6.24
N ALA A 387 -8.57 9.65 -7.14
CA ALA A 387 -9.17 9.40 -8.45
C ALA A 387 -8.32 8.42 -9.30
N TYR A 388 -6.99 8.45 -9.17
CA TYR A 388 -6.12 7.49 -9.83
C TYR A 388 -6.20 6.08 -9.20
N TYR A 389 -6.18 5.99 -7.88
CA TYR A 389 -6.33 4.71 -7.18
C TYR A 389 -7.68 4.05 -7.46
N SER A 390 -8.72 4.85 -7.78
CA SER A 390 -10.03 4.32 -8.19
C SER A 390 -10.01 3.64 -9.59
N GLU A 391 -8.92 3.71 -10.35
CA GLU A 391 -8.70 2.85 -11.53
C GLU A 391 -8.43 1.38 -11.14
N PHE A 392 -8.05 1.11 -9.88
CA PHE A 392 -7.70 -0.22 -9.37
C PHE A 392 -8.59 -0.69 -8.23
N TYR A 393 -9.09 0.21 -7.40
CA TYR A 393 -9.88 -0.07 -6.20
C TYR A 393 -11.29 0.52 -6.29
N ASP A 394 -12.28 -0.23 -5.84
CA ASP A 394 -13.64 0.29 -5.65
C ASP A 394 -13.73 1.02 -4.30
N ILE A 395 -13.33 2.29 -4.29
CA ILE A 395 -13.21 3.08 -3.06
C ILE A 395 -14.55 3.72 -2.70
N LYS A 396 -15.11 3.36 -1.54
CA LYS A 396 -16.23 4.08 -0.92
C LYS A 396 -15.76 4.98 0.22
N HIS A 397 -14.77 4.51 0.98
CA HIS A 397 -14.21 5.22 2.12
C HIS A 397 -12.68 5.28 2.00
N LEU A 398 -12.13 6.44 2.26
CA LEU A 398 -10.68 6.66 2.41
C LEU A 398 -10.37 6.99 3.86
N LEU A 399 -9.53 6.19 4.50
CA LEU A 399 -9.04 6.45 5.86
C LEU A 399 -7.63 7.03 5.81
N LEU A 400 -7.47 8.23 6.38
CA LEU A 400 -6.18 8.90 6.50
C LEU A 400 -5.59 8.69 7.89
N LEU A 401 -4.34 8.23 7.92
CA LEU A 401 -3.64 7.87 9.14
C LEU A 401 -2.21 8.40 9.09
N GLY A 402 -1.53 8.31 10.22
CA GLY A 402 -0.10 8.60 10.30
C GLY A 402 0.22 10.00 10.80
N ARG A 403 1.52 10.21 11.04
CA ARG A 403 2.00 11.44 11.70
C ARG A 403 1.87 12.70 10.84
N VAL A 404 1.89 12.56 9.52
CA VAL A 404 1.73 13.71 8.61
C VAL A 404 0.37 14.35 8.77
N THR A 405 -0.67 13.53 8.97
CA THR A 405 -2.06 13.99 9.11
C THR A 405 -2.45 14.33 10.54
N SER A 406 -1.49 14.38 11.48
CA SER A 406 -1.78 14.74 12.87
C SER A 406 -2.13 16.21 13.02
N GLY A 407 -3.19 16.49 13.79
CA GLY A 407 -3.61 17.86 14.13
C GLY A 407 -4.22 18.61 12.95
N LYS A 408 -4.18 19.95 13.01
CA LYS A 408 -4.86 20.84 12.06
C LYS A 408 -4.41 20.68 10.60
N GLY A 409 -3.15 20.26 10.38
CA GLY A 409 -2.67 19.97 9.02
C GLY A 409 -3.45 18.84 8.35
N GLY A 410 -3.79 17.80 9.09
CA GLY A 410 -4.60 16.69 8.57
C GLY A 410 -6.01 17.11 8.18
N GLU A 411 -6.65 18.00 8.95
CA GLU A 411 -7.96 18.57 8.61
C GLU A 411 -7.92 19.31 7.27
N ILE A 412 -6.86 20.10 7.04
CA ILE A 412 -6.64 20.83 5.77
C ILE A 412 -6.46 19.84 4.61
N VAL A 413 -5.65 18.79 4.78
CA VAL A 413 -5.45 17.74 3.76
C VAL A 413 -6.79 17.11 3.39
N LEU A 414 -7.57 16.71 4.39
CA LEU A 414 -8.86 16.06 4.22
C LEU A 414 -9.85 16.96 3.46
N GLU A 415 -10.02 18.20 3.90
CA GLU A 415 -10.95 19.14 3.26
C GLU A 415 -10.54 19.44 1.82
N ARG A 416 -9.25 19.70 1.57
CA ARG A 416 -8.76 19.98 0.23
C ARG A 416 -8.92 18.76 -0.70
N ALA A 417 -8.67 17.55 -0.24
CA ALA A 417 -8.89 16.36 -1.04
C ALA A 417 -10.38 16.19 -1.45
N LYS A 418 -11.32 16.47 -0.52
CA LYS A 418 -12.76 16.49 -0.82
C LYS A 418 -13.14 17.55 -1.86
N GLU A 419 -12.58 18.75 -1.75
CA GLU A 419 -12.79 19.82 -2.71
C GLU A 419 -12.32 19.43 -4.12
N VAL A 420 -11.11 18.85 -4.23
CA VAL A 420 -10.55 18.39 -5.51
C VAL A 420 -11.46 17.32 -6.12
N LEU A 421 -11.85 16.30 -5.35
CA LEU A 421 -12.75 15.26 -5.84
C LEU A 421 -14.08 15.84 -6.32
N ALA A 422 -14.72 16.71 -5.55
CA ALA A 422 -16.00 17.29 -5.90
C ALA A 422 -15.95 18.13 -7.18
N LEU A 423 -14.85 18.88 -7.39
CA LEU A 423 -14.71 19.80 -8.52
C LEU A 423 -14.21 19.13 -9.81
N GLU A 424 -13.20 18.25 -9.68
CA GLU A 424 -12.51 17.63 -10.82
C GLU A 424 -13.12 16.28 -11.21
N PHE A 425 -13.61 15.54 -10.21
CA PHE A 425 -14.05 14.15 -10.35
C PHE A 425 -15.41 13.91 -9.71
N PRO A 426 -16.49 14.53 -10.26
CA PRO A 426 -17.82 14.44 -9.67
C PRO A 426 -18.35 13.00 -9.52
N GLU A 427 -17.82 12.05 -10.27
CA GLU A 427 -18.12 10.62 -10.12
C GLU A 427 -17.63 10.04 -8.79
N TYR A 428 -16.58 10.62 -8.17
CA TYR A 428 -16.03 10.23 -6.87
C TYR A 428 -16.43 11.14 -5.71
N LYS A 429 -17.35 12.09 -5.92
CA LYS A 429 -17.79 13.05 -4.88
C LYS A 429 -18.39 12.39 -3.63
N ASN A 430 -18.84 11.15 -3.76
CA ASN A 430 -19.44 10.38 -2.66
C ASN A 430 -18.41 9.55 -1.88
N VAL A 431 -17.14 9.56 -2.27
CA VAL A 431 -16.08 8.92 -1.48
C VAL A 431 -15.97 9.66 -0.15
N SER A 432 -16.21 8.97 0.94
CA SER A 432 -16.00 9.51 2.29
C SER A 432 -14.51 9.55 2.57
N ILE A 433 -13.99 10.68 3.07
CA ILE A 433 -12.61 10.79 3.54
C ILE A 433 -12.66 11.09 5.03
N GLU A 434 -12.01 10.24 5.83
CA GLU A 434 -12.10 10.27 7.27
C GLU A 434 -10.72 10.11 7.92
N MET A 435 -10.56 10.68 9.11
CA MET A 435 -9.42 10.43 10.00
C MET A 435 -9.96 9.78 11.26
N PRO A 436 -9.71 8.48 11.47
CA PRO A 436 -10.20 7.79 12.66
C PRO A 436 -9.52 8.32 13.91
N ASP A 437 -10.27 8.34 15.00
CA ASP A 437 -9.77 8.67 16.33
C ASP A 437 -8.73 7.62 16.80
N GLU A 438 -7.70 8.10 17.47
CA GLU A 438 -6.54 7.29 17.86
C GLU A 438 -6.90 6.18 18.87
N ASN A 439 -7.88 6.41 19.74
CA ASN A 439 -8.33 5.41 20.73
C ASN A 439 -9.15 4.30 20.07
N SER A 440 -10.09 4.67 19.20
CA SER A 440 -10.89 3.72 18.41
C SER A 440 -9.99 2.84 17.55
N ARG A 441 -8.94 3.41 16.97
CA ARG A 441 -7.95 2.69 16.16
C ARG A 441 -7.19 1.63 16.94
N ARG A 442 -6.70 1.93 18.17
CA ARG A 442 -5.90 0.99 18.97
C ARG A 442 -6.68 -0.26 19.41
N VAL A 443 -7.92 -0.10 19.81
CA VAL A 443 -8.80 -1.20 20.20
C VAL A 443 -9.27 -1.96 18.96
N GLY A 444 -9.63 -1.24 17.91
CA GLY A 444 -10.10 -1.80 16.64
C GLY A 444 -9.09 -2.72 15.97
N GLN A 445 -7.81 -2.34 15.93
CA GLN A 445 -6.74 -3.17 15.34
C GLN A 445 -6.59 -4.53 16.01
N SER A 446 -6.65 -4.61 17.35
CA SER A 446 -6.54 -5.88 18.06
C SER A 446 -7.71 -6.83 17.75
N ILE A 447 -8.93 -6.28 17.65
CA ILE A 447 -10.13 -7.05 17.28
C ILE A 447 -10.05 -7.44 15.80
N ALA A 448 -9.68 -6.52 14.93
CA ALA A 448 -9.51 -6.78 13.50
C ALA A 448 -8.46 -7.88 13.25
N ALA A 449 -7.31 -7.82 13.92
CA ALA A 449 -6.31 -8.88 13.85
C ALA A 449 -6.89 -10.22 14.32
N ALA A 450 -7.53 -10.27 15.48
CA ALA A 450 -8.16 -11.50 16.00
C ALA A 450 -9.23 -12.08 15.07
N SER A 451 -9.89 -11.22 14.28
CA SER A 451 -10.96 -11.59 13.35
C SER A 451 -10.49 -12.16 12.02
N LEU A 452 -9.18 -12.18 11.73
CA LEU A 452 -8.66 -12.55 10.41
C LEU A 452 -9.00 -13.99 10.01
N THR A 453 -8.86 -14.94 10.92
CA THR A 453 -8.88 -16.37 10.64
C THR A 453 -10.29 -16.94 10.66
N ASP A 454 -10.70 -17.65 9.61
CA ASP A 454 -11.93 -18.48 9.60
C ASP A 454 -11.66 -19.82 10.29
N ILE A 455 -12.38 -20.13 11.37
CA ILE A 455 -12.25 -21.40 12.10
C ILE A 455 -13.04 -22.56 11.47
N LYS A 456 -13.83 -22.29 10.44
CA LYS A 456 -14.67 -23.29 9.76
C LYS A 456 -13.99 -23.91 8.53
N LYS A 457 -12.75 -23.53 8.26
CA LYS A 457 -11.95 -24.08 7.15
C LYS A 457 -11.10 -25.24 7.58
#